data_cba7379c6ff65c66be8e607dc8ae5863
#
_entry.id   cba7379c6ff65c66be8e607dc8ae5863
#
_cell.length_a   1.000
_cell.length_b   1.000
_cell.length_c   1.000
_cell.angle_alpha   90.00
_cell.angle_beta   90.00
_cell.angle_gamma   90.00
#
_symmetry.space_group_name_H-M   'P 1'
#
loop_
_entity.id
_entity.type
_entity.pdbx_description
1 polymer ?
#
loop_
_entity_poly.entity_id
_entity_poly.type
_entity_poly.pdbx_seq_one_letter_code
_entity_poly.pdbx_strand_id
1 'polypeptide(L)'
;MNKKFITSGIAGILFILLIVLVKTVDVAAIGPAGTSIGLSKINGAVAGFFGTSMFWYKYTNAIGILAILIALCFALFGGLQMILRKSLVKVDKELFSLAGLYVVVAALYVFFEKVIINYRPVIMPDETEPAASFPSSHTMLICVIMGSTMILSGKYLKRYIENKTIRDTIQALCGFFIVLTVFGRLACGVHWFTDILGGVLISIALVAAFAGVIDMIRARRRQKLTK
;
A
#
# COMPACT_ATOMS: atom_id res chain seq x y z
N MET A 1 24.59 2.51 6.56
CA MET A 1 23.18 2.88 6.36
C MET A 1 22.35 1.61 6.26
N ASN A 2 21.20 1.51 6.92
CA ASN A 2 20.37 0.29 6.86
C ASN A 2 19.85 0.10 5.42
N LYS A 3 20.10 -1.08 4.81
CA LYS A 3 19.69 -1.43 3.43
C LYS A 3 18.21 -1.11 3.15
N LYS A 4 17.36 -1.20 4.17
CA LYS A 4 15.91 -0.93 4.05
C LYS A 4 15.60 0.55 3.77
N PHE A 5 16.34 1.48 4.38
CA PHE A 5 16.18 2.91 4.06
C PHE A 5 16.72 3.25 2.67
N ILE A 6 17.76 2.53 2.21
CA ILE A 6 18.23 2.65 0.81
C ILE A 6 17.14 2.19 -0.15
N THR A 7 16.55 1.01 0.08
CA THR A 7 15.42 0.49 -0.73
C THR A 7 14.25 1.46 -0.72
N SER A 8 13.88 2.02 0.45
CA SER A 8 12.83 3.03 0.56
C SER A 8 13.12 4.27 -0.28
N GLY A 9 14.35 4.80 -0.20
CA GLY A 9 14.78 5.97 -0.98
C GLY A 9 14.75 5.71 -2.49
N ILE A 10 15.28 4.56 -2.93
CA ILE A 10 15.26 4.18 -4.35
C ILE A 10 13.81 4.06 -4.86
N ALA A 11 12.94 3.36 -4.14
CA ALA A 11 11.54 3.20 -4.53
C ALA A 11 10.79 4.54 -4.55
N GLY A 12 11.08 5.44 -3.60
CA GLY A 12 10.55 6.80 -3.58
C GLY A 12 11.00 7.63 -4.78
N ILE A 13 12.28 7.56 -5.14
CA ILE A 13 12.82 8.25 -6.34
C ILE A 13 12.16 7.69 -7.62
N LEU A 14 12.04 6.37 -7.73
CA LEU A 14 11.37 5.74 -8.88
C LEU A 14 9.89 6.13 -8.97
N PHE A 15 9.20 6.28 -7.84
CA PHE A 15 7.82 6.76 -7.79
C PHE A 15 7.71 8.20 -8.31
N ILE A 16 8.58 9.11 -7.85
CA ILE A 16 8.62 10.49 -8.35
C ILE A 16 8.95 10.54 -9.85
N LEU A 17 9.93 9.75 -10.30
CA LEU A 17 10.27 9.63 -11.70
C LEU A 17 9.08 9.15 -12.54
N LEU A 18 8.32 8.16 -12.04
CA LEU A 18 7.12 7.68 -12.72
C LEU A 18 6.07 8.79 -12.85
N ILE A 19 5.87 9.65 -11.84
CA ILE A 19 4.97 10.81 -11.93
C ILE A 19 5.42 11.74 -13.06
N VAL A 20 6.72 12.06 -13.13
CA VAL A 20 7.27 12.91 -14.18
C VAL A 20 7.02 12.28 -15.55
N LEU A 21 7.32 10.99 -15.73
CA LEU A 21 7.11 10.28 -16.99
C LEU A 21 5.64 10.29 -17.42
N VAL A 22 4.72 10.02 -16.48
CA VAL A 22 3.26 10.04 -16.75
C VAL A 22 2.77 11.44 -17.15
N LYS A 23 3.40 12.50 -16.64
CA LYS A 23 3.00 13.87 -16.98
C LYS A 23 3.62 14.40 -18.29
N THR A 24 4.75 13.82 -18.74
CA THR A 24 5.55 14.44 -19.82
C THR A 24 5.81 13.56 -21.02
N VAL A 25 5.70 12.24 -20.88
CA VAL A 25 6.08 11.30 -21.96
C VAL A 25 4.85 10.65 -22.56
N ASP A 26 4.78 10.66 -23.89
CA ASP A 26 3.74 9.98 -24.69
C ASP A 26 2.32 10.26 -24.15
N VAL A 27 2.00 11.55 -23.97
CA VAL A 27 0.71 12.02 -23.47
C VAL A 27 -0.27 12.10 -24.63
N ALA A 28 -1.39 11.35 -24.55
CA ALA A 28 -2.45 11.37 -25.56
C ALA A 28 -3.84 11.26 -24.91
N ALA A 29 -4.87 11.75 -25.62
CA ALA A 29 -6.25 11.77 -25.17
C ALA A 29 -6.93 10.40 -25.37
N ILE A 30 -6.46 9.38 -24.62
CA ILE A 30 -6.98 8.02 -24.67
C ILE A 30 -7.95 7.69 -23.51
N GLY A 31 -8.11 8.60 -22.57
CA GLY A 31 -9.04 8.41 -21.45
C GLY A 31 -10.48 8.84 -21.78
N PRO A 32 -11.45 8.48 -20.92
CA PRO A 32 -12.84 8.86 -21.11
C PRO A 32 -13.02 10.37 -21.09
N ALA A 33 -14.04 10.88 -21.78
CA ALA A 33 -14.28 12.31 -22.00
C ALA A 33 -13.07 13.09 -22.59
N GLY A 34 -12.16 12.38 -23.31
CA GLY A 34 -10.98 12.99 -23.93
C GLY A 34 -9.86 13.34 -22.93
N THR A 35 -9.85 12.74 -21.75
CA THR A 35 -8.78 12.99 -20.77
C THR A 35 -7.43 12.50 -21.27
N SER A 36 -6.41 13.34 -21.05
CA SER A 36 -5.03 13.06 -21.47
C SER A 36 -4.34 12.14 -20.48
N ILE A 37 -3.74 11.06 -20.99
CA ILE A 37 -3.06 10.02 -20.23
C ILE A 37 -1.62 9.91 -20.72
N GLY A 38 -0.67 9.98 -19.78
CA GLY A 38 0.74 9.79 -20.11
C GLY A 38 1.12 8.33 -20.24
N LEU A 39 2.26 8.07 -20.92
CA LEU A 39 2.68 6.72 -21.31
C LEU A 39 1.53 5.98 -22.02
N SER A 40 0.85 6.70 -22.91
CA SER A 40 -0.43 6.33 -23.50
C SER A 40 -0.37 4.99 -24.25
N LYS A 41 0.73 4.71 -24.97
CA LYS A 41 0.89 3.47 -25.73
C LYS A 41 0.88 2.24 -24.82
N ILE A 42 1.67 2.26 -23.72
CA ILE A 42 1.70 1.12 -22.82
C ILE A 42 0.41 1.01 -22.01
N ASN A 43 -0.12 2.14 -21.54
CA ASN A 43 -1.38 2.16 -20.79
C ASN A 43 -2.54 1.69 -21.67
N GLY A 44 -2.63 2.15 -22.92
CA GLY A 44 -3.65 1.73 -23.87
C GLY A 44 -3.53 0.25 -24.27
N ALA A 45 -2.30 -0.24 -24.51
CA ALA A 45 -2.07 -1.64 -24.85
C ALA A 45 -2.48 -2.59 -23.70
N VAL A 46 -2.11 -2.25 -22.47
CA VAL A 46 -2.47 -3.06 -21.29
C VAL A 46 -3.98 -3.00 -21.01
N ALA A 47 -4.59 -1.82 -21.09
CA ALA A 47 -6.05 -1.67 -20.93
C ALA A 47 -6.82 -2.43 -22.02
N GLY A 48 -6.35 -2.40 -23.27
CA GLY A 48 -6.95 -3.16 -24.38
C GLY A 48 -6.82 -4.69 -24.20
N PHE A 49 -5.72 -5.15 -23.61
CA PHE A 49 -5.51 -6.59 -23.35
C PHE A 49 -6.44 -7.14 -22.26
N PHE A 50 -6.55 -6.44 -21.13
CA PHE A 50 -7.34 -6.92 -20.00
C PHE A 50 -8.83 -6.57 -20.11
N GLY A 51 -9.17 -5.46 -20.79
CA GLY A 51 -10.53 -4.92 -20.80
C GLY A 51 -10.99 -4.51 -19.39
N THR A 52 -12.32 -4.56 -19.16
CA THR A 52 -12.93 -4.20 -17.87
C THR A 52 -13.65 -5.41 -17.27
N SER A 53 -13.37 -5.74 -16.00
CA SER A 53 -13.99 -6.85 -15.29
C SER A 53 -14.51 -6.43 -13.92
N MET A 54 -15.82 -6.35 -13.77
CA MET A 54 -16.48 -6.05 -12.50
C MET A 54 -16.31 -7.16 -11.46
N PHE A 55 -16.03 -8.40 -11.87
CA PHE A 55 -15.69 -9.48 -10.96
C PHE A 55 -14.39 -9.15 -10.21
N TRP A 56 -13.30 -8.82 -10.93
CA TRP A 56 -12.03 -8.45 -10.32
C TRP A 56 -12.13 -7.16 -9.50
N TYR A 57 -12.95 -6.21 -9.93
CA TYR A 57 -13.22 -4.99 -9.17
C TYR A 57 -13.82 -5.32 -7.80
N LYS A 58 -14.93 -6.05 -7.76
CA LYS A 58 -15.60 -6.45 -6.50
C LYS A 58 -14.70 -7.31 -5.62
N TYR A 59 -13.96 -8.23 -6.22
CA TYR A 59 -13.07 -9.13 -5.50
C TYR A 59 -11.93 -8.38 -4.81
N THR A 60 -11.28 -7.46 -5.52
CA THR A 60 -10.20 -6.64 -4.93
C THR A 60 -10.73 -5.63 -3.90
N ASN A 61 -11.96 -5.16 -4.04
CA ASN A 61 -12.60 -4.35 -3.00
C ASN A 61 -12.83 -5.17 -1.71
N ALA A 62 -13.25 -6.44 -1.82
CA ALA A 62 -13.38 -7.32 -0.67
C ALA A 62 -12.03 -7.57 0.03
N ILE A 63 -10.93 -7.73 -0.72
CA ILE A 63 -9.57 -7.79 -0.14
C ILE A 63 -9.22 -6.47 0.56
N GLY A 64 -9.63 -5.33 0.01
CA GLY A 64 -9.47 -4.02 0.65
C GLY A 64 -10.18 -3.94 2.01
N ILE A 65 -11.41 -4.44 2.11
CA ILE A 65 -12.14 -4.53 3.37
C ILE A 65 -11.38 -5.43 4.37
N LEU A 66 -10.90 -6.60 3.93
CA LEU A 66 -10.09 -7.48 4.76
C LEU A 66 -8.83 -6.77 5.28
N ALA A 67 -8.14 -6.01 4.43
CA ALA A 67 -6.97 -5.24 4.84
C ALA A 67 -7.32 -4.20 5.91
N ILE A 68 -8.43 -3.47 5.74
CA ILE A 68 -8.91 -2.50 6.74
C ILE A 68 -9.24 -3.20 8.06
N LEU A 69 -9.87 -4.37 8.03
CA LEU A 69 -10.16 -5.14 9.25
C LEU A 69 -8.86 -5.56 9.98
N ILE A 70 -7.81 -5.94 9.24
CA ILE A 70 -6.49 -6.24 9.82
C ILE A 70 -5.91 -4.98 10.48
N ALA A 71 -5.99 -3.82 9.83
CA ALA A 71 -5.52 -2.56 10.40
C ALA A 71 -6.29 -2.20 11.68
N LEU A 72 -7.61 -2.41 11.71
CA LEU A 72 -8.46 -2.22 12.89
C LEU A 72 -8.07 -3.18 14.01
N CYS A 73 -7.75 -4.44 13.73
CA CYS A 73 -7.26 -5.38 14.74
C CYS A 73 -5.98 -4.86 15.42
N PHE A 74 -5.03 -4.28 14.66
CA PHE A 74 -3.84 -3.66 15.25
C PHE A 74 -4.19 -2.42 16.07
N ALA A 75 -5.13 -1.59 15.61
CA ALA A 75 -5.59 -0.41 16.35
C ALA A 75 -6.25 -0.81 17.69
N LEU A 76 -7.13 -1.81 17.67
CA LEU A 76 -7.77 -2.36 18.87
C LEU A 76 -6.73 -2.97 19.83
N PHE A 77 -5.73 -3.67 19.29
CA PHE A 77 -4.65 -4.22 20.10
C PHE A 77 -3.82 -3.13 20.77
N GLY A 78 -3.53 -2.04 20.06
CA GLY A 78 -2.87 -0.86 20.64
C GLY A 78 -3.72 -0.16 21.70
N GLY A 79 -5.02 0.00 21.44
CA GLY A 79 -6.00 0.54 22.41
C GLY A 79 -6.11 -0.32 23.66
N LEU A 80 -6.15 -1.64 23.52
CA LEU A 80 -6.16 -2.57 24.65
C LEU A 80 -4.89 -2.44 25.50
N GLN A 81 -3.71 -2.33 24.87
CA GLN A 81 -2.47 -2.09 25.60
C GLN A 81 -2.50 -0.75 26.36
N MET A 82 -3.06 0.30 25.77
CA MET A 82 -3.21 1.61 26.44
C MET A 82 -4.09 1.50 27.68
N ILE A 83 -5.23 0.82 27.59
CA ILE A 83 -6.16 0.63 28.71
C ILE A 83 -5.52 -0.21 29.82
N LEU A 84 -4.97 -1.36 29.49
CA LEU A 84 -4.39 -2.30 30.47
C LEU A 84 -3.16 -1.72 31.17
N ARG A 85 -2.33 -0.96 30.46
CA ARG A 85 -1.11 -0.35 31.01
C ARG A 85 -1.36 1.06 31.58
N LYS A 86 -2.59 1.58 31.47
CA LYS A 86 -3.04 2.90 31.95
C LYS A 86 -2.13 4.05 31.49
N SER A 87 -1.53 3.94 30.31
CA SER A 87 -0.59 4.94 29.80
C SER A 87 -0.34 4.77 28.30
N LEU A 88 -0.50 5.85 27.55
CA LEU A 88 -0.13 5.91 26.13
C LEU A 88 1.35 5.63 25.89
N VAL A 89 2.23 6.16 26.75
CA VAL A 89 3.70 6.01 26.62
C VAL A 89 4.14 4.54 26.81
N LYS A 90 3.32 3.73 27.46
CA LYS A 90 3.59 2.30 27.66
C LYS A 90 3.12 1.41 26.52
N VAL A 91 2.39 1.92 25.53
CA VAL A 91 2.05 1.18 24.30
C VAL A 91 3.32 0.84 23.55
N ASP A 92 3.35 -0.32 22.92
CA ASP A 92 4.53 -0.78 22.17
C ASP A 92 4.87 0.15 21.02
N LYS A 93 6.14 0.52 20.89
CA LYS A 93 6.63 1.47 19.87
C LYS A 93 6.40 0.97 18.44
N GLU A 94 6.34 -0.34 18.26
CA GLU A 94 6.01 -0.98 16.98
C GLU A 94 4.60 -0.61 16.52
N LEU A 95 3.62 -0.55 17.44
CA LEU A 95 2.23 -0.16 17.14
C LEU A 95 2.10 1.33 16.86
N PHE A 96 2.85 2.18 17.59
CA PHE A 96 2.92 3.61 17.25
C PHE A 96 3.50 3.85 15.86
N SER A 97 4.57 3.13 15.52
CA SER A 97 5.18 3.24 14.19
C SER A 97 4.22 2.76 13.10
N LEU A 98 3.40 1.73 13.37
CA LEU A 98 2.36 1.26 12.47
C LEU A 98 1.25 2.31 12.30
N ALA A 99 0.79 2.92 13.39
CA ALA A 99 -0.20 4.00 13.33
C ALA A 99 0.32 5.18 12.51
N GLY A 100 1.58 5.59 12.71
CA GLY A 100 2.23 6.63 11.91
C GLY A 100 2.29 6.27 10.41
N LEU A 101 2.60 5.01 10.08
CA LEU A 101 2.57 4.52 8.70
C LEU A 101 1.17 4.67 8.09
N TYR A 102 0.13 4.27 8.80
CA TYR A 102 -1.25 4.34 8.28
C TYR A 102 -1.77 5.78 8.17
N VAL A 103 -1.33 6.69 9.04
CA VAL A 103 -1.60 8.13 8.90
C VAL A 103 -0.95 8.67 7.61
N VAL A 104 0.28 8.27 7.30
CA VAL A 104 0.94 8.66 6.04
C VAL A 104 0.18 8.11 4.83
N VAL A 105 -0.27 6.85 4.86
CA VAL A 105 -1.09 6.26 3.78
C VAL A 105 -2.38 7.05 3.58
N ALA A 106 -3.09 7.37 4.66
CA ALA A 106 -4.32 8.17 4.58
C ALA A 106 -4.07 9.58 4.03
N ALA A 107 -2.98 10.22 4.45
CA ALA A 107 -2.60 11.53 3.93
C ALA A 107 -2.26 11.48 2.42
N LEU A 108 -1.54 10.46 1.96
CA LEU A 108 -1.24 10.25 0.54
C LEU A 108 -2.52 9.96 -0.25
N TYR A 109 -3.45 9.18 0.29
CA TYR A 109 -4.75 8.95 -0.34
C TYR A 109 -5.47 10.29 -0.59
N VAL A 110 -5.66 11.10 0.46
CA VAL A 110 -6.32 12.41 0.34
C VAL A 110 -5.55 13.35 -0.60
N PHE A 111 -4.23 13.32 -0.56
CA PHE A 111 -3.40 14.14 -1.43
C PHE A 111 -3.63 13.84 -2.90
N PHE A 112 -3.60 12.55 -3.29
CA PHE A 112 -3.76 12.15 -4.70
C PHE A 112 -5.22 12.19 -5.19
N GLU A 113 -6.20 12.22 -4.31
CA GLU A 113 -7.59 12.57 -4.69
C GLU A 113 -7.71 14.05 -5.08
N LYS A 114 -6.88 14.94 -4.52
CA LYS A 114 -6.89 16.37 -4.83
C LYS A 114 -5.90 16.74 -5.95
N VAL A 115 -4.74 16.10 -5.98
CA VAL A 115 -3.69 16.34 -6.97
C VAL A 115 -3.77 15.26 -8.04
N ILE A 116 -4.56 15.50 -9.07
CA ILE A 116 -4.84 14.52 -10.13
C ILE A 116 -3.63 14.39 -11.07
N ILE A 117 -3.04 13.21 -11.10
CA ILE A 117 -1.95 12.84 -12.03
C ILE A 117 -2.53 12.23 -13.31
N ASN A 118 -3.39 11.21 -13.16
CA ASN A 118 -4.16 10.58 -14.22
C ASN A 118 -5.64 10.47 -13.83
N TYR A 119 -6.50 10.35 -14.84
CA TYR A 119 -7.90 9.96 -14.70
C TYR A 119 -8.07 8.46 -14.95
N ARG A 120 -9.14 7.85 -14.43
CA ARG A 120 -9.46 6.44 -14.65
C ARG A 120 -9.73 6.14 -16.12
N PRO A 121 -9.43 4.91 -16.61
CA PRO A 121 -9.75 4.48 -17.97
C PRO A 121 -11.27 4.35 -18.23
N VAL A 122 -12.08 4.29 -17.17
CA VAL A 122 -13.54 4.14 -17.24
C VAL A 122 -14.22 5.07 -16.25
N ILE A 123 -15.39 5.59 -16.61
CA ILE A 123 -16.30 6.27 -15.68
C ILE A 123 -17.13 5.19 -15.00
N MET A 124 -17.12 5.16 -13.66
CA MET A 124 -17.87 4.16 -12.90
C MET A 124 -19.38 4.44 -12.97
N PRO A 125 -20.25 3.42 -12.80
CA PRO A 125 -21.70 3.59 -12.95
C PRO A 125 -22.34 4.61 -12.02
N ASP A 126 -21.72 4.90 -10.89
CA ASP A 126 -22.11 5.88 -9.88
C ASP A 126 -21.42 7.25 -10.02
N GLU A 127 -20.56 7.41 -11.03
CA GLU A 127 -19.83 8.64 -11.34
C GLU A 127 -20.34 9.25 -12.65
N THR A 128 -20.34 10.58 -12.73
CA THR A 128 -20.72 11.33 -13.95
C THR A 128 -19.49 11.88 -14.72
N GLU A 129 -18.34 11.96 -14.03
CA GLU A 129 -17.10 12.50 -14.56
C GLU A 129 -15.93 11.55 -14.28
N PRO A 130 -14.83 11.65 -15.07
CA PRO A 130 -13.64 10.86 -14.82
C PRO A 130 -13.03 11.15 -13.43
N ALA A 131 -12.86 10.13 -12.60
CA ALA A 131 -12.26 10.26 -11.28
C ALA A 131 -10.73 10.13 -11.31
N ALA A 132 -10.08 10.61 -10.25
CA ALA A 132 -8.64 10.44 -10.05
C ALA A 132 -8.25 8.95 -10.05
N SER A 133 -7.09 8.62 -10.61
CA SER A 133 -6.66 7.24 -10.82
C SER A 133 -5.30 6.92 -10.21
N PHE A 134 -4.34 7.86 -10.28
CA PHE A 134 -2.94 7.65 -9.89
C PHE A 134 -2.64 8.19 -8.48
N PRO A 135 -1.88 7.44 -7.67
CA PRO A 135 -1.60 6.01 -7.79
C PRO A 135 -2.84 5.19 -7.39
N SER A 136 -2.92 3.91 -7.79
CA SER A 136 -4.01 3.05 -7.38
C SER A 136 -4.08 2.94 -5.85
N SER A 137 -5.10 3.56 -5.26
CA SER A 137 -5.30 3.62 -3.80
C SER A 137 -5.49 2.25 -3.17
N HIS A 138 -6.22 1.34 -3.82
CA HIS A 138 -6.39 -0.05 -3.37
C HIS A 138 -5.06 -0.81 -3.38
N THR A 139 -4.24 -0.65 -4.44
CA THR A 139 -2.91 -1.25 -4.50
C THR A 139 -2.03 -0.73 -3.37
N MET A 140 -1.98 0.58 -3.16
CA MET A 140 -1.21 1.19 -2.08
C MET A 140 -1.68 0.71 -0.70
N LEU A 141 -2.97 0.81 -0.41
CA LEU A 141 -3.54 0.43 0.89
C LEU A 141 -3.26 -1.03 1.24
N ILE A 142 -3.61 -1.95 0.33
CA ILE A 142 -3.50 -3.39 0.59
C ILE A 142 -2.04 -3.80 0.67
N CYS A 143 -1.17 -3.34 -0.23
CA CYS A 143 0.26 -3.67 -0.19
C CYS A 143 0.93 -3.15 1.10
N VAL A 144 0.56 -1.95 1.57
CA VAL A 144 1.14 -1.40 2.82
C VAL A 144 0.63 -2.16 4.04
N ILE A 145 -0.68 -2.42 4.13
CA ILE A 145 -1.24 -3.13 5.29
C ILE A 145 -0.73 -4.57 5.35
N MET A 146 -0.78 -5.31 4.24
CA MET A 146 -0.28 -6.69 4.19
C MET A 146 1.24 -6.74 4.39
N GLY A 147 2.01 -5.85 3.76
CA GLY A 147 3.46 -5.77 3.91
C GLY A 147 3.89 -5.44 5.35
N SER A 148 3.24 -4.49 6.01
CA SER A 148 3.50 -4.17 7.42
C SER A 148 3.10 -5.32 8.35
N THR A 149 2.00 -6.02 8.05
CA THR A 149 1.56 -7.22 8.78
C THR A 149 2.60 -8.34 8.67
N MET A 150 3.17 -8.59 7.47
CA MET A 150 4.26 -9.56 7.28
C MET A 150 5.46 -9.23 8.18
N ILE A 151 5.87 -7.97 8.22
CA ILE A 151 7.00 -7.52 9.05
C ILE A 151 6.69 -7.74 10.53
N LEU A 152 5.50 -7.36 10.98
CA LEU A 152 5.11 -7.48 12.38
C LEU A 152 4.91 -8.94 12.78
N SER A 153 4.33 -9.80 11.94
CA SER A 153 4.16 -11.22 12.25
C SER A 153 5.50 -11.91 12.50
N GLY A 154 6.52 -11.63 11.69
CA GLY A 154 7.85 -12.21 11.86
C GLY A 154 8.64 -11.62 13.02
N LYS A 155 8.43 -10.36 13.37
CA LYS A 155 9.31 -9.62 14.28
C LYS A 155 8.67 -9.23 15.61
N TYR A 156 7.41 -8.79 15.58
CA TYR A 156 6.71 -8.28 16.76
C TYR A 156 5.78 -9.32 17.37
N LEU A 157 4.92 -9.95 16.57
CA LEU A 157 3.93 -10.91 17.06
C LEU A 157 4.57 -12.22 17.57
N LYS A 158 5.85 -12.46 17.27
CA LYS A 158 6.59 -13.63 17.81
C LYS A 158 6.48 -13.76 19.33
N ARG A 159 6.32 -12.68 20.06
CA ARG A 159 6.17 -12.68 21.52
C ARG A 159 4.76 -13.06 22.01
N TYR A 160 3.77 -13.04 21.11
CA TYR A 160 2.37 -13.36 21.39
C TYR A 160 1.92 -14.66 20.71
N ILE A 161 2.51 -14.96 19.55
CA ILE A 161 2.24 -16.16 18.75
C ILE A 161 3.54 -16.95 18.68
N GLU A 162 3.74 -17.91 19.56
CA GLU A 162 4.97 -18.72 19.60
C GLU A 162 5.08 -19.69 18.42
N ASN A 163 3.94 -20.23 17.96
CA ASN A 163 3.89 -21.17 16.86
C ASN A 163 4.40 -20.52 15.56
N LYS A 164 5.53 -21.04 15.08
CA LYS A 164 6.19 -20.55 13.86
C LYS A 164 5.32 -20.76 12.62
N THR A 165 4.64 -21.90 12.52
CA THR A 165 3.79 -22.23 11.37
C THR A 165 2.68 -21.19 11.20
N ILE A 166 2.02 -20.77 12.30
CA ILE A 166 0.97 -19.74 12.24
C ILE A 166 1.54 -18.43 11.69
N ARG A 167 2.71 -18.01 12.17
CA ARG A 167 3.34 -16.77 11.68
C ARG A 167 3.76 -16.85 10.21
N ASP A 168 4.30 -17.98 9.79
CA ASP A 168 4.69 -18.22 8.39
C ASP A 168 3.44 -18.26 7.49
N THR A 169 2.33 -18.87 7.95
CA THR A 169 1.04 -18.86 7.25
C THR A 169 0.51 -17.43 7.09
N ILE A 170 0.55 -16.61 8.16
CA ILE A 170 0.16 -15.20 8.07
C ILE A 170 0.99 -14.47 7.00
N GLN A 171 2.31 -14.69 6.97
CA GLN A 171 3.19 -14.05 5.97
C GLN A 171 2.86 -14.52 4.56
N ALA A 172 2.65 -15.83 4.37
CA ALA A 172 2.29 -16.40 3.07
C ALA A 172 0.95 -15.85 2.56
N LEU A 173 -0.07 -15.79 3.42
CA LEU A 173 -1.38 -15.22 3.08
C LEU A 173 -1.28 -13.72 2.73
N CYS A 174 -0.53 -12.94 3.49
CA CYS A 174 -0.31 -11.54 3.16
C CYS A 174 0.38 -11.37 1.80
N GLY A 175 1.44 -12.17 1.53
CA GLY A 175 2.11 -12.17 0.23
C GLY A 175 1.17 -12.56 -0.91
N PHE A 176 0.36 -13.59 -0.72
CA PHE A 176 -0.66 -14.03 -1.68
C PHE A 176 -1.66 -12.91 -1.99
N PHE A 177 -2.21 -12.24 -0.97
CA PHE A 177 -3.16 -11.14 -1.17
C PHE A 177 -2.52 -9.91 -1.83
N ILE A 178 -1.24 -9.62 -1.60
CA ILE A 178 -0.52 -8.56 -2.33
C ILE A 178 -0.50 -8.90 -3.83
N VAL A 179 -0.02 -10.08 -4.21
CA VAL A 179 0.07 -10.51 -5.61
C VAL A 179 -1.31 -10.51 -6.27
N LEU A 180 -2.29 -11.09 -5.59
CA LEU A 180 -3.67 -11.20 -6.08
C LEU A 180 -4.30 -9.81 -6.27
N THR A 181 -4.02 -8.85 -5.38
CA THR A 181 -4.51 -7.48 -5.53
C THR A 181 -3.88 -6.77 -6.70
N VAL A 182 -2.54 -6.83 -6.84
CA VAL A 182 -1.83 -6.18 -7.95
C VAL A 182 -2.35 -6.72 -9.29
N PHE A 183 -2.45 -8.04 -9.42
CA PHE A 183 -3.02 -8.68 -10.62
C PHE A 183 -4.49 -8.32 -10.81
N GLY A 184 -5.32 -8.44 -9.77
CA GLY A 184 -6.75 -8.18 -9.86
C GLY A 184 -7.07 -6.71 -10.17
N ARG A 185 -6.28 -5.75 -9.65
CA ARG A 185 -6.45 -4.33 -10.03
C ARG A 185 -6.03 -4.05 -11.46
N LEU A 186 -5.08 -4.80 -12.01
CA LEU A 186 -4.74 -4.76 -13.42
C LEU A 186 -5.87 -5.38 -14.27
N ALA A 187 -6.35 -6.56 -13.88
CA ALA A 187 -7.38 -7.29 -14.60
C ALA A 187 -8.78 -6.67 -14.50
N CYS A 188 -9.05 -5.80 -13.50
CA CYS A 188 -10.35 -5.12 -13.40
C CYS A 188 -10.51 -3.97 -14.39
N GLY A 189 -9.42 -3.42 -14.95
CA GLY A 189 -9.44 -2.39 -15.98
C GLY A 189 -9.96 -1.01 -15.52
N VAL A 190 -10.01 -0.74 -14.20
CA VAL A 190 -10.41 0.58 -13.66
C VAL A 190 -9.22 1.47 -13.33
N HIS A 191 -8.02 1.00 -13.58
CA HIS A 191 -6.76 1.73 -13.44
C HIS A 191 -5.85 1.46 -14.63
N TRP A 192 -5.06 2.42 -14.99
CA TRP A 192 -3.99 2.24 -15.93
C TRP A 192 -2.86 1.41 -15.32
N PHE A 193 -2.04 0.78 -16.17
CA PHE A 193 -0.85 0.06 -15.71
C PHE A 193 0.07 0.93 -14.84
N THR A 194 0.26 2.18 -15.23
CA THR A 194 1.09 3.15 -14.49
C THR A 194 0.55 3.47 -13.11
N ASP A 195 -0.77 3.47 -12.92
CA ASP A 195 -1.37 3.74 -11.62
C ASP A 195 -1.09 2.61 -10.63
N ILE A 196 -1.13 1.37 -11.13
CA ILE A 196 -0.83 0.17 -10.33
C ILE A 196 0.67 0.13 -10.00
N LEU A 197 1.52 0.41 -10.99
CA LEU A 197 2.97 0.50 -10.79
C LEU A 197 3.31 1.60 -9.76
N GLY A 198 2.66 2.75 -9.83
CA GLY A 198 2.77 3.82 -8.83
C GLY A 198 2.37 3.35 -7.43
N GLY A 199 1.23 2.66 -7.32
CA GLY A 199 0.77 2.05 -6.06
C GLY A 199 1.77 1.06 -5.47
N VAL A 200 2.39 0.23 -6.31
CA VAL A 200 3.44 -0.72 -5.88
C VAL A 200 4.71 0.01 -5.43
N LEU A 201 5.21 0.98 -6.19
CA LEU A 201 6.44 1.71 -5.87
C LEU A 201 6.33 2.48 -4.55
N ILE A 202 5.23 3.22 -4.36
CA ILE A 202 5.03 3.94 -3.10
C ILE A 202 4.85 2.98 -1.92
N SER A 203 4.21 1.83 -2.13
CA SER A 203 4.08 0.79 -1.10
C SER A 203 5.43 0.21 -0.71
N ILE A 204 6.31 -0.10 -1.67
CA ILE A 204 7.68 -0.57 -1.40
C ILE A 204 8.44 0.48 -0.58
N ALA A 205 8.35 1.76 -0.96
CA ALA A 205 9.00 2.84 -0.23
C ALA A 205 8.55 2.90 1.23
N LEU A 206 7.24 2.89 1.47
CA LEU A 206 6.64 2.98 2.80
C LEU A 206 6.93 1.74 3.66
N VAL A 207 6.76 0.54 3.11
CA VAL A 207 6.97 -0.73 3.83
C VAL A 207 8.45 -0.92 4.15
N ALA A 208 9.36 -0.54 3.25
CA ALA A 208 10.80 -0.60 3.50
C ALA A 208 11.23 0.40 4.58
N ALA A 209 10.71 1.63 4.57
CA ALA A 209 10.92 2.61 5.64
C ALA A 209 10.44 2.07 6.99
N PHE A 210 9.22 1.55 7.05
CA PHE A 210 8.65 0.93 8.24
C PHE A 210 9.51 -0.22 8.75
N ALA A 211 9.95 -1.13 7.87
CA ALA A 211 10.84 -2.23 8.24
C ALA A 211 12.16 -1.73 8.86
N GLY A 212 12.71 -0.63 8.35
CA GLY A 212 13.89 0.03 8.90
C GLY A 212 13.65 0.57 10.31
N VAL A 213 12.51 1.24 10.52
CA VAL A 213 12.11 1.75 11.85
C VAL A 213 11.94 0.61 12.85
N ILE A 214 11.27 -0.48 12.47
CA ILE A 214 11.10 -1.65 13.34
C ILE A 214 12.46 -2.27 13.74
N ASP A 215 13.41 -2.34 12.79
CA ASP A 215 14.75 -2.84 13.12
C ASP A 215 15.50 -1.92 14.09
N MET A 216 15.36 -0.60 13.95
CA MET A 216 15.94 0.37 14.90
C MET A 216 15.34 0.25 16.30
N ILE A 217 14.01 0.11 16.41
CA ILE A 217 13.33 -0.11 17.70
C ILE A 217 13.88 -1.36 18.38
N ARG A 218 14.03 -2.46 17.63
CA ARG A 218 14.55 -3.73 18.16
C ARG A 218 16.04 -3.65 18.56
N ALA A 219 16.86 -2.98 17.78
CA ALA A 219 18.26 -2.77 18.11
C ALA A 219 18.43 -2.00 19.42
N ARG A 220 17.69 -0.89 19.60
CA ARG A 220 17.69 -0.11 20.85
C ARG A 220 17.19 -0.93 22.06
N ARG A 221 16.21 -1.82 21.87
CA ARG A 221 15.72 -2.69 22.95
C ARG A 221 16.80 -3.70 23.38
N ARG A 222 17.52 -4.32 22.43
CA ARG A 222 18.63 -5.24 22.73
C ARG A 222 19.75 -4.56 23.53
N GLN A 223 20.17 -3.38 23.10
CA GLN A 223 21.21 -2.61 23.80
C GLN A 223 20.86 -2.25 25.26
N LYS A 224 19.56 -2.09 25.58
CA LYS A 224 19.09 -1.84 26.96
C LYS A 224 19.05 -3.08 27.84
N LEU A 225 19.05 -4.27 27.27
CA LEU A 225 19.05 -5.55 28.00
C LEU A 225 20.46 -6.06 28.27
N THR A 226 21.49 -5.49 27.59
CA THR A 226 22.91 -5.84 27.74
C THR A 226 23.68 -4.85 28.61
N LYS A 227 23.03 -3.80 29.08
CA LYS A 227 23.48 -2.85 30.11
C LYS A 227 22.77 -3.11 31.42
#